data_2793a0024ef03a0ad536906f80d246f1
#
_entry.id   2793a0024ef03a0ad536906f80d246f1
#
_cell.length_a   1.000
_cell.length_b   1.000
_cell.length_c   1.000
_cell.angle_alpha   90.00
_cell.angle_beta   90.00
_cell.angle_gamma   90.00
#
_symmetry.space_group_name_H-M   'P 1'
#
loop_
_entity.id
_entity.type
_entity.pdbx_description
1 polymer ?
#
loop_
_entity_poly.entity_id
_entity_poly.type
_entity_poly.pdbx_seq_one_letter_code
_entity_poly.pdbx_strand_id
1 'polypeptide(L)'
;VAYHVPAGPHPDYAAVQMLSSILGDSPGGRLHKRLVQTQLVADAFSFAFNFAEPGPLFIGAQLAPGQDVAKARAEMLATIDDLAKAPFTAEELERARTQYLNNWELGFNDPERVGVALSESVSQGDWRLYFLARDRVKRVTLADVQRVAAERLRPDNRTVATSLPTEKPERAPAPVRTDVAALLKDFKGDAAVAQAEAF
;
A
#
# COMPACT_ATOMS: atom_id res chain seq x y z
N VAL A 1 -8.46 -2.38 -7.82
CA VAL A 1 -8.81 -0.96 -8.00
C VAL A 1 -7.65 -0.12 -7.52
N ALA A 2 -7.28 0.91 -8.27
CA ALA A 2 -6.23 1.86 -7.89
C ALA A 2 -6.75 3.30 -7.93
N TYR A 3 -6.29 4.11 -6.99
CA TYR A 3 -6.56 5.56 -6.93
C TYR A 3 -5.25 6.32 -6.79
N HIS A 4 -5.13 7.48 -7.43
CA HIS A 4 -4.01 8.37 -7.18
C HIS A 4 -4.14 9.05 -5.82
N VAL A 5 -3.06 8.99 -5.04
CA VAL A 5 -2.98 9.61 -3.72
C VAL A 5 -1.70 10.46 -3.60
N PRO A 6 -1.64 11.40 -2.66
CA PRO A 6 -0.45 12.22 -2.44
C PRO A 6 0.79 11.40 -2.11
N ALA A 7 1.95 12.01 -2.32
CA ALA A 7 3.25 11.49 -1.91
C ALA A 7 3.33 11.25 -0.39
N GLY A 8 4.22 10.36 0.05
CA GLY A 8 4.44 10.04 1.46
C GLY A 8 4.74 11.25 2.36
N PRO A 9 5.60 12.19 1.95
CA PRO A 9 5.86 13.40 2.73
C PRO A 9 4.68 14.37 2.84
N HIS A 10 3.64 14.23 2.01
CA HIS A 10 2.49 15.14 2.00
C HIS A 10 1.73 15.11 3.35
N PRO A 11 1.22 16.26 3.84
CA PRO A 11 0.45 16.31 5.10
C PRO A 11 -0.73 15.34 5.17
N ASP A 12 -1.45 15.14 4.06
CA ASP A 12 -2.62 14.27 3.98
C ASP A 12 -2.28 12.76 3.95
N TYR A 13 -1.01 12.39 3.78
CA TYR A 13 -0.66 10.97 3.65
C TYR A 13 -1.01 10.15 4.90
N ALA A 14 -0.93 10.74 6.08
CA ALA A 14 -1.36 10.06 7.30
C ALA A 14 -2.88 9.73 7.28
N ALA A 15 -3.70 10.61 6.70
CA ALA A 15 -5.13 10.34 6.50
C ALA A 15 -5.36 9.25 5.44
N VAL A 16 -4.55 9.22 4.35
CA VAL A 16 -4.56 8.11 3.36
C VAL A 16 -4.25 6.78 4.03
N GLN A 17 -3.28 6.75 4.93
CA GLN A 17 -2.89 5.55 5.66
C GLN A 17 -4.01 5.05 6.57
N MET A 18 -4.65 5.93 7.33
CA MET A 18 -5.80 5.57 8.16
C MET A 18 -6.99 5.11 7.31
N LEU A 19 -7.26 5.79 6.20
CA LEU A 19 -8.26 5.38 5.22
C LEU A 19 -8.02 3.96 4.69
N SER A 20 -6.78 3.66 4.31
CA SER A 20 -6.38 2.34 3.84
C SER A 20 -6.62 1.26 4.90
N SER A 21 -6.21 1.50 6.14
CA SER A 21 -6.42 0.58 7.26
C SER A 21 -7.92 0.37 7.57
N ILE A 22 -8.71 1.43 7.62
CA ILE A 22 -10.15 1.31 7.86
C ILE A 22 -10.84 0.47 6.78
N LEU A 23 -10.39 0.58 5.53
CA LEU A 23 -10.95 -0.21 4.43
C LEU A 23 -10.45 -1.65 4.44
N GLY A 24 -9.15 -1.88 4.56
CA GLY A 24 -8.51 -3.15 4.21
C GLY A 24 -8.04 -4.03 5.36
N ASP A 25 -7.97 -3.54 6.61
CA ASP A 25 -7.47 -4.35 7.72
C ASP A 25 -8.35 -5.58 7.99
N SER A 26 -7.73 -6.70 8.28
CA SER A 26 -8.43 -7.93 8.67
C SER A 26 -8.27 -8.17 10.17
N PRO A 27 -9.34 -8.56 10.88
CA PRO A 27 -10.73 -8.77 10.43
C PRO A 27 -11.62 -7.51 10.53
N GLY A 28 -11.08 -6.37 10.96
CA GLY A 28 -11.85 -5.19 11.36
C GLY A 28 -12.25 -4.25 10.22
N GLY A 29 -11.62 -4.34 9.06
CA GLY A 29 -11.85 -3.45 7.92
C GLY A 29 -13.20 -3.65 7.23
N ARG A 30 -13.64 -2.60 6.55
CA ARG A 30 -14.94 -2.60 5.86
C ARG A 30 -15.03 -3.64 4.75
N LEU A 31 -13.95 -3.78 3.97
CA LEU A 31 -13.88 -4.77 2.89
C LEU A 31 -13.94 -6.19 3.43
N HIS A 32 -13.23 -6.47 4.53
CA HIS A 32 -13.28 -7.78 5.17
C HIS A 32 -14.71 -8.12 5.61
N LYS A 33 -15.40 -7.19 6.28
CA LYS A 33 -16.79 -7.38 6.73
C LYS A 33 -17.77 -7.58 5.58
N ARG A 34 -17.63 -6.82 4.50
CA ARG A 34 -18.57 -6.83 3.37
C ARG A 34 -18.32 -7.95 2.38
N LEU A 35 -17.06 -8.37 2.18
CA LEU A 35 -16.68 -9.30 1.13
C LEU A 35 -16.22 -10.65 1.68
N VAL A 36 -15.37 -10.67 2.70
CA VAL A 36 -14.80 -11.93 3.21
C VAL A 36 -15.77 -12.62 4.15
N GLN A 37 -16.35 -11.92 5.12
CA GLN A 37 -17.32 -12.52 6.05
C GLN A 37 -18.59 -13.01 5.36
N THR A 38 -18.96 -12.40 4.23
CA THR A 38 -20.09 -12.82 3.39
C THR A 38 -19.73 -13.89 2.37
N GLN A 39 -18.47 -14.37 2.39
CA GLN A 39 -17.95 -15.40 1.49
C GLN A 39 -17.99 -15.03 -0.01
N LEU A 40 -18.08 -13.76 -0.33
CA LEU A 40 -18.01 -13.27 -1.71
C LEU A 40 -16.60 -13.36 -2.29
N VAL A 41 -15.57 -13.23 -1.44
CA VAL A 41 -14.16 -13.34 -1.79
C VAL A 41 -13.40 -14.15 -0.74
N ALA A 42 -12.24 -14.68 -1.12
CA ALA A 42 -11.37 -15.39 -0.18
C ALA A 42 -10.57 -14.42 0.70
N ASP A 43 -10.15 -13.29 0.13
CA ASP A 43 -9.40 -12.25 0.83
C ASP A 43 -9.67 -10.86 0.24
N ALA A 44 -9.53 -9.82 1.07
CA ALA A 44 -9.67 -8.42 0.64
C ALA A 44 -8.64 -7.55 1.37
N PHE A 45 -8.04 -6.60 0.65
CA PHE A 45 -6.95 -5.78 1.15
C PHE A 45 -7.03 -4.33 0.66
N SER A 46 -6.34 -3.46 1.37
CA SER A 46 -6.04 -2.10 0.92
C SER A 46 -4.66 -1.69 1.41
N PHE A 47 -3.88 -1.07 0.55
CA PHE A 47 -2.59 -0.47 0.91
C PHE A 47 -2.21 0.69 0.00
N ALA A 48 -1.50 1.67 0.53
CA ALA A 48 -0.95 2.79 -0.22
C ALA A 48 0.57 2.70 -0.25
N PHE A 49 1.16 3.02 -1.41
CA PHE A 49 2.61 3.13 -1.51
C PHE A 49 3.08 4.49 -1.01
N ASN A 50 4.07 4.44 -0.10
CA ASN A 50 4.70 5.61 0.49
C ASN A 50 5.91 6.03 -0.34
N PHE A 51 5.67 6.69 -1.49
CA PHE A 51 6.71 7.15 -2.39
C PHE A 51 7.07 8.62 -2.15
N ALA A 52 8.25 9.05 -2.65
CA ALA A 52 8.65 10.46 -2.70
C ALA A 52 7.69 11.30 -3.57
N GLU A 53 7.15 10.71 -4.63
CA GLU A 53 6.19 11.28 -5.55
C GLU A 53 4.76 10.74 -5.29
N PRO A 54 3.70 11.40 -5.81
CA PRO A 54 2.36 10.87 -5.74
C PRO A 54 2.26 9.44 -6.26
N GLY A 55 1.58 8.58 -5.53
CA GLY A 55 1.52 7.15 -5.80
C GLY A 55 0.09 6.59 -5.82
N PRO A 56 -0.07 5.28 -5.92
CA PRO A 56 -1.36 4.63 -5.87
C PRO A 56 -1.74 4.17 -4.46
N LEU A 57 -3.04 4.28 -4.17
CA LEU A 57 -3.73 3.47 -3.17
C LEU A 57 -4.39 2.29 -3.90
N PHE A 58 -4.01 1.07 -3.54
CA PHE A 58 -4.61 -0.14 -4.05
C PHE A 58 -5.67 -0.68 -3.10
N ILE A 59 -6.80 -1.08 -3.69
CA ILE A 59 -7.86 -1.81 -3.01
C ILE A 59 -8.14 -3.04 -3.87
N GLY A 60 -8.10 -4.22 -3.26
CA GLY A 60 -8.24 -5.46 -4.02
C GLY A 60 -8.95 -6.56 -3.26
N ALA A 61 -9.34 -7.58 -4.01
CA ALA A 61 -9.89 -8.81 -3.49
C ALA A 61 -9.38 -10.01 -4.30
N GLN A 62 -9.17 -11.11 -3.61
CA GLN A 62 -8.84 -12.41 -4.21
C GLN A 62 -10.05 -13.33 -4.09
N LEU A 63 -10.40 -13.96 -5.20
CA LEU A 63 -11.52 -14.88 -5.28
C LEU A 63 -11.04 -16.32 -5.33
N ALA A 64 -11.74 -17.20 -4.62
CA ALA A 64 -11.58 -18.64 -4.76
C ALA A 64 -12.25 -19.13 -6.07
N PRO A 65 -11.85 -20.29 -6.59
CA PRO A 65 -12.53 -20.90 -7.73
C PRO A 65 -14.03 -21.03 -7.49
N GLY A 66 -14.84 -20.60 -8.46
CA GLY A 66 -16.31 -20.68 -8.41
C GLY A 66 -17.00 -19.47 -7.77
N GLN A 67 -16.27 -18.51 -7.18
CA GLN A 67 -16.88 -17.28 -6.69
C GLN A 67 -17.23 -16.33 -7.85
N ASP A 68 -18.31 -15.54 -7.68
CA ASP A 68 -18.82 -14.62 -8.70
C ASP A 68 -18.00 -13.33 -8.74
N VAL A 69 -17.19 -13.20 -9.77
CA VAL A 69 -16.32 -12.03 -10.01
C VAL A 69 -17.11 -10.75 -10.18
N ALA A 70 -18.24 -10.79 -10.91
CA ALA A 70 -19.05 -9.61 -11.19
C ALA A 70 -19.71 -9.08 -9.91
N LYS A 71 -20.25 -9.99 -9.09
CA LYS A 71 -20.87 -9.66 -7.80
C LYS A 71 -19.83 -9.13 -6.80
N ALA A 72 -18.68 -9.79 -6.69
CA ALA A 72 -17.59 -9.36 -5.81
C ALA A 72 -17.09 -7.96 -6.19
N ARG A 73 -16.90 -7.70 -7.50
CA ARG A 73 -16.50 -6.38 -8.02
C ARG A 73 -17.56 -5.32 -7.70
N ALA A 74 -18.84 -5.61 -7.95
CA ALA A 74 -19.93 -4.68 -7.69
C ALA A 74 -20.01 -4.31 -6.22
N GLU A 75 -19.92 -5.29 -5.31
CA GLU A 75 -19.98 -5.06 -3.86
C GLU A 75 -18.74 -4.32 -3.33
N MET A 76 -17.55 -4.60 -3.87
CA MET A 76 -16.33 -3.86 -3.54
C MET A 76 -16.46 -2.39 -3.94
N LEU A 77 -16.92 -2.11 -5.16
CA LEU A 77 -17.11 -0.73 -5.62
C LEU A 77 -18.20 -0.02 -4.83
N ALA A 78 -19.31 -0.69 -4.54
CA ALA A 78 -20.38 -0.14 -3.70
C ALA A 78 -19.87 0.20 -2.28
N THR A 79 -19.00 -0.64 -1.70
CA THR A 79 -18.40 -0.36 -0.39
C THR A 79 -17.60 0.94 -0.39
N ILE A 80 -16.93 1.25 -1.51
CA ILE A 80 -16.13 2.48 -1.66
C ILE A 80 -17.03 3.67 -2.02
N ASP A 81 -17.96 3.49 -2.95
CA ASP A 81 -18.78 4.59 -3.50
C ASP A 81 -19.87 5.04 -2.48
N ASP A 82 -20.29 4.18 -1.56
CA ASP A 82 -21.31 4.50 -0.55
C ASP A 82 -20.74 5.19 0.71
N LEU A 83 -19.48 5.60 0.73
CA LEU A 83 -18.88 6.27 1.91
C LEU A 83 -19.62 7.54 2.33
N ALA A 84 -20.26 8.24 1.39
CA ALA A 84 -21.11 9.40 1.72
C ALA A 84 -22.37 9.01 2.52
N LYS A 85 -22.91 7.79 2.31
CA LYS A 85 -24.08 7.26 3.03
C LYS A 85 -23.70 6.54 4.32
N ALA A 86 -22.49 5.99 4.36
CA ALA A 86 -21.94 5.27 5.50
C ALA A 86 -20.57 5.87 5.89
N PRO A 87 -20.53 7.08 6.46
CA PRO A 87 -19.29 7.75 6.81
C PRO A 87 -18.46 6.92 7.79
N PHE A 88 -17.17 7.18 7.85
CA PHE A 88 -16.29 6.53 8.82
C PHE A 88 -16.67 6.94 10.24
N THR A 89 -16.42 6.04 11.19
CA THR A 89 -16.69 6.28 12.60
C THR A 89 -15.41 6.58 13.38
N ALA A 90 -15.54 7.25 14.53
CA ALA A 90 -14.42 7.49 15.42
C ALA A 90 -13.78 6.16 15.90
N GLU A 91 -14.60 5.14 16.14
CA GLU A 91 -14.11 3.82 16.55
C GLU A 91 -13.25 3.14 15.47
N GLU A 92 -13.64 3.25 14.19
CA GLU A 92 -12.84 2.74 13.08
C GLU A 92 -11.48 3.43 13.00
N LEU A 93 -11.46 4.76 13.15
CA LEU A 93 -10.22 5.52 13.15
C LEU A 93 -9.33 5.16 14.35
N GLU A 94 -9.88 5.08 15.55
CA GLU A 94 -9.09 4.73 16.75
C GLU A 94 -8.52 3.32 16.68
N ARG A 95 -9.26 2.35 16.13
CA ARG A 95 -8.75 1.01 15.89
C ARG A 95 -7.56 1.03 14.92
N ALA A 96 -7.69 1.69 13.77
CA ALA A 96 -6.64 1.81 12.77
C ALA A 96 -5.40 2.54 13.35
N ARG A 97 -5.62 3.63 14.08
CA ARG A 97 -4.55 4.38 14.74
C ARG A 97 -3.79 3.54 15.77
N THR A 98 -4.52 2.85 16.64
CA THR A 98 -3.92 1.99 17.68
C THR A 98 -3.10 0.89 17.04
N GLN A 99 -3.62 0.23 16.02
CA GLN A 99 -2.89 -0.82 15.31
C GLN A 99 -1.61 -0.28 14.64
N TYR A 100 -1.70 0.87 13.97
CA TYR A 100 -0.54 1.51 13.35
C TYR A 100 0.54 1.84 14.40
N LEU A 101 0.16 2.48 15.51
CA LEU A 101 1.10 2.89 16.55
C LEU A 101 1.73 1.69 17.25
N ASN A 102 0.97 0.65 17.55
CA ASN A 102 1.50 -0.60 18.10
C ASN A 102 2.51 -1.26 17.14
N ASN A 103 2.19 -1.33 15.85
CA ASN A 103 3.10 -1.88 14.84
C ASN A 103 4.36 -1.04 14.70
N TRP A 104 4.24 0.29 14.82
CA TRP A 104 5.37 1.21 14.80
C TRP A 104 6.30 0.97 16.01
N GLU A 105 5.75 0.85 17.22
CA GLU A 105 6.53 0.58 18.45
C GLU A 105 7.21 -0.78 18.40
N LEU A 106 6.49 -1.82 17.95
CA LEU A 106 7.08 -3.15 17.77
C LEU A 106 8.21 -3.14 16.72
N GLY A 107 8.01 -2.42 15.62
CA GLY A 107 9.05 -2.25 14.60
C GLY A 107 10.26 -1.46 15.12
N PHE A 108 10.03 -0.47 15.96
CA PHE A 108 11.10 0.36 16.53
C PHE A 108 12.02 -0.40 17.50
N ASN A 109 11.55 -1.48 18.09
CA ASN A 109 12.34 -2.36 18.93
C ASN A 109 13.20 -3.37 18.15
N ASP A 110 13.09 -3.39 16.83
CA ASP A 110 13.83 -4.27 15.93
C ASP A 110 14.82 -3.43 15.09
N PRO A 111 16.15 -3.50 15.35
CA PRO A 111 17.15 -2.69 14.64
C PRO A 111 17.14 -2.88 13.12
N GLU A 112 16.85 -4.08 12.63
CA GLU A 112 16.79 -4.36 11.19
C GLU A 112 15.61 -3.63 10.55
N ARG A 113 14.42 -3.71 11.16
CA ARG A 113 13.22 -2.98 10.71
C ARG A 113 13.42 -1.48 10.76
N VAL A 114 14.06 -0.97 11.80
CA VAL A 114 14.40 0.47 11.90
C VAL A 114 15.33 0.87 10.76
N GLY A 115 16.36 0.08 10.47
CA GLY A 115 17.29 0.35 9.38
C GLY A 115 16.56 0.45 8.02
N VAL A 116 15.68 -0.50 7.71
CA VAL A 116 14.85 -0.49 6.49
C VAL A 116 13.95 0.74 6.45
N ALA A 117 13.19 1.00 7.53
CA ALA A 117 12.24 2.12 7.59
C ALA A 117 12.93 3.50 7.46
N LEU A 118 14.10 3.66 8.05
CA LEU A 118 14.91 4.87 7.88
C LEU A 118 15.42 5.01 6.45
N SER A 119 15.88 3.91 5.82
CA SER A 119 16.31 3.91 4.42
C SER A 119 15.17 4.29 3.47
N GLU A 120 13.96 3.74 3.68
CA GLU A 120 12.77 4.14 2.93
C GLU A 120 12.45 5.63 3.12
N SER A 121 12.60 6.15 4.32
CA SER A 121 12.36 7.57 4.61
C SER A 121 13.41 8.48 3.97
N VAL A 122 14.68 8.05 3.93
CA VAL A 122 15.75 8.75 3.18
C VAL A 122 15.42 8.83 1.70
N SER A 123 14.91 7.76 1.10
CA SER A 123 14.52 7.75 -0.31
C SER A 123 13.42 8.75 -0.64
N GLN A 124 12.64 9.17 0.36
CA GLN A 124 11.60 10.21 0.26
C GLN A 124 12.14 11.62 0.56
N GLY A 125 13.41 11.75 0.92
CA GLY A 125 14.12 13.00 1.11
C GLY A 125 14.75 13.20 2.48
N ASP A 126 14.24 12.59 3.57
CA ASP A 126 14.80 12.75 4.91
C ASP A 126 14.38 11.62 5.85
N TRP A 127 15.31 11.04 6.59
CA TRP A 127 15.05 9.98 7.57
C TRP A 127 14.06 10.37 8.68
N ARG A 128 13.94 11.66 9.01
CA ARG A 128 13.01 12.17 10.03
C ARG A 128 11.54 11.99 9.63
N LEU A 129 11.25 11.74 8.36
CA LEU A 129 9.91 11.42 7.88
C LEU A 129 9.32 10.19 8.56
N TYR A 130 10.16 9.23 8.98
CA TYR A 130 9.73 8.07 9.77
C TYR A 130 9.03 8.48 11.07
N PHE A 131 9.57 9.43 11.80
CA PHE A 131 8.99 9.93 13.05
C PHE A 131 7.83 10.90 12.81
N LEU A 132 7.96 11.73 11.78
CA LEU A 132 6.90 12.67 11.40
C LEU A 132 5.62 11.94 10.99
N ALA A 133 5.72 10.83 10.26
CA ALA A 133 4.58 9.98 9.88
C ALA A 133 3.82 9.48 11.12
N ARG A 134 4.53 8.92 12.10
CA ARG A 134 3.95 8.52 13.39
C ARG A 134 3.22 9.67 14.09
N ASP A 135 3.85 10.83 14.17
CA ASP A 135 3.30 11.98 14.88
C ASP A 135 2.09 12.59 14.14
N ARG A 136 2.06 12.50 12.82
CA ARG A 136 0.89 12.85 12.01
C ARG A 136 -0.27 11.89 12.24
N VAL A 137 -0.02 10.58 12.26
CA VAL A 137 -1.05 9.57 12.55
C VAL A 137 -1.67 9.79 13.92
N LYS A 138 -0.90 10.17 14.94
CA LYS A 138 -1.45 10.52 16.27
C LYS A 138 -2.45 11.67 16.23
N ARG A 139 -2.32 12.58 15.26
CA ARG A 139 -3.10 13.82 15.16
C ARG A 139 -4.18 13.81 14.09
N VAL A 140 -4.19 12.83 13.19
CA VAL A 140 -5.22 12.70 12.14
C VAL A 140 -6.60 12.68 12.76
N THR A 141 -7.49 13.50 12.24
CA THR A 141 -8.88 13.56 12.67
C THR A 141 -9.79 12.75 11.76
N LEU A 142 -10.98 12.41 12.25
CA LEU A 142 -12.00 11.76 11.42
C LEU A 142 -12.39 12.64 10.22
N ALA A 143 -12.43 13.95 10.40
CA ALA A 143 -12.70 14.89 9.32
C ALA A 143 -11.64 14.85 8.21
N ASP A 144 -10.34 14.68 8.58
CA ASP A 144 -9.27 14.54 7.59
C ASP A 144 -9.44 13.28 6.77
N VAL A 145 -9.75 12.14 7.41
CA VAL A 145 -9.97 10.87 6.71
C VAL A 145 -11.18 10.96 5.78
N GLN A 146 -12.28 11.55 6.23
CA GLN A 146 -13.49 11.75 5.41
C GLN A 146 -13.24 12.67 4.22
N ARG A 147 -12.53 13.79 4.44
CA ARG A 147 -12.15 14.73 3.38
C ARG A 147 -11.29 14.05 2.33
N VAL A 148 -10.22 13.37 2.74
CA VAL A 148 -9.30 12.68 1.83
C VAL A 148 -10.02 11.56 1.06
N ALA A 149 -10.92 10.82 1.71
CA ALA A 149 -11.73 9.82 1.02
C ALA A 149 -12.62 10.46 -0.06
N ALA A 150 -13.30 11.56 0.24
CA ALA A 150 -14.15 12.28 -0.71
C ALA A 150 -13.36 12.87 -1.88
N GLU A 151 -12.14 13.34 -1.64
CA GLU A 151 -11.28 13.92 -2.67
C GLU A 151 -10.62 12.87 -3.56
N ARG A 152 -10.26 11.69 -3.02
CA ARG A 152 -9.41 10.70 -3.71
C ARG A 152 -10.17 9.49 -4.22
N LEU A 153 -11.18 8.99 -3.49
CA LEU A 153 -11.94 7.79 -3.90
C LEU A 153 -13.06 8.12 -4.90
N ARG A 154 -12.74 8.90 -5.90
CA ARG A 154 -13.66 9.35 -6.93
C ARG A 154 -13.61 8.44 -8.16
N PRO A 155 -14.74 8.24 -8.89
CA PRO A 155 -14.76 7.45 -10.12
C PRO A 155 -13.81 7.96 -11.21
N ASP A 156 -13.59 9.28 -11.29
CA ASP A 156 -12.69 9.92 -12.26
C ASP A 156 -11.20 9.85 -11.88
N ASN A 157 -10.90 9.41 -10.65
CA ASN A 157 -9.53 9.14 -10.15
C ASN A 157 -9.26 7.63 -10.01
N ARG A 158 -10.08 6.77 -10.61
CA ARG A 158 -10.08 5.32 -10.39
C ARG A 158 -9.71 4.53 -11.62
N THR A 159 -8.80 3.56 -11.46
CA THR A 159 -8.55 2.49 -12.42
C THR A 159 -9.04 1.17 -11.86
N VAL A 160 -9.84 0.43 -12.61
CA VAL A 160 -10.33 -0.90 -12.22
C VAL A 160 -9.76 -1.93 -13.17
N ALA A 161 -9.10 -2.96 -12.61
CA ALA A 161 -8.60 -4.11 -13.35
C ALA A 161 -9.18 -5.40 -12.77
N THR A 162 -9.41 -6.37 -13.63
CA THR A 162 -9.81 -7.73 -13.26
C THR A 162 -8.85 -8.71 -13.91
N SER A 163 -8.22 -9.57 -13.11
CA SER A 163 -7.37 -10.65 -13.59
C SER A 163 -8.13 -11.97 -13.49
N LEU A 164 -8.29 -12.65 -14.62
CA LEU A 164 -8.93 -13.96 -14.68
C LEU A 164 -7.88 -15.02 -15.07
N PRO A 165 -7.85 -16.16 -14.38
CA PRO A 165 -6.98 -17.26 -14.80
C PRO A 165 -7.42 -17.80 -16.16
N THR A 166 -6.45 -18.26 -16.95
CA THR A 166 -6.70 -18.96 -18.21
C THR A 166 -5.97 -20.29 -18.20
N GLU A 167 -6.61 -21.33 -18.75
CA GLU A 167 -6.01 -22.68 -18.84
C GLU A 167 -4.80 -22.73 -19.80
N LYS A 168 -4.83 -21.90 -20.84
CA LYS A 168 -3.79 -21.83 -21.89
C LYS A 168 -3.30 -20.40 -22.05
N PRO A 169 -2.49 -19.88 -21.09
CA PRO A 169 -2.00 -18.51 -21.20
C PRO A 169 -0.97 -18.39 -22.35
N GLU A 170 -1.17 -17.42 -23.22
CA GLU A 170 -0.12 -16.98 -24.13
C GLU A 170 0.94 -16.24 -23.31
N ARG A 171 2.10 -16.84 -23.17
CA ARG A 171 3.21 -16.26 -22.41
C ARG A 171 4.35 -15.91 -23.36
N ALA A 172 4.97 -14.75 -23.13
CA ALA A 172 6.26 -14.47 -23.73
C ALA A 172 7.25 -15.57 -23.33
N PRO A 173 8.19 -15.97 -24.21
CA PRO A 173 9.23 -16.93 -23.86
C PRO A 173 9.94 -16.48 -22.58
N ALA A 174 10.15 -17.42 -21.65
CA ALA A 174 10.89 -17.11 -20.44
C ALA A 174 12.32 -16.69 -20.84
N PRO A 175 12.84 -15.58 -20.33
CA PRO A 175 14.22 -15.20 -20.59
C PRO A 175 15.17 -16.29 -20.08
N VAL A 176 16.20 -16.59 -20.86
CA VAL A 176 17.23 -17.54 -20.46
C VAL A 176 17.95 -17.01 -19.24
N ARG A 177 18.10 -17.85 -18.22
CA ARG A 177 18.86 -17.47 -17.02
C ARG A 177 20.32 -17.27 -17.39
N THR A 178 20.83 -16.09 -17.13
CA THR A 178 22.24 -15.78 -17.34
C THR A 178 23.10 -16.55 -16.33
N ASP A 179 24.12 -17.24 -16.81
CA ASP A 179 25.16 -17.79 -15.94
C ASP A 179 26.11 -16.67 -15.51
N VAL A 180 25.87 -16.14 -14.32
CA VAL A 180 26.62 -15.02 -13.74
C VAL A 180 28.08 -15.43 -13.49
N ALA A 181 28.33 -16.68 -13.13
CA ALA A 181 29.71 -17.16 -12.89
C ALA A 181 30.50 -17.16 -14.20
N ALA A 182 29.90 -17.64 -15.29
CA ALA A 182 30.52 -17.59 -16.62
C ALA A 182 30.72 -16.15 -17.11
N LEU A 183 29.72 -15.28 -16.89
CA LEU A 183 29.80 -13.85 -17.25
C LEU A 183 30.93 -13.11 -16.53
N LEU A 184 31.18 -13.43 -15.26
CA LEU A 184 32.17 -12.74 -14.42
C LEU A 184 33.54 -13.42 -14.39
N LYS A 185 33.72 -14.57 -15.06
CA LYS A 185 34.94 -15.36 -15.00
C LYS A 185 36.22 -14.56 -15.32
N ASP A 186 36.14 -13.68 -16.33
CA ASP A 186 37.26 -12.87 -16.81
C ASP A 186 37.07 -11.38 -16.54
N PHE A 187 36.07 -11.01 -15.74
CA PHE A 187 35.78 -9.63 -15.41
C PHE A 187 36.85 -9.03 -14.48
N LYS A 188 37.57 -8.05 -14.96
CA LYS A 188 38.65 -7.34 -14.22
C LYS A 188 38.29 -5.91 -13.80
N GLY A 189 37.08 -5.45 -14.16
CA GLY A 189 36.70 -4.05 -14.04
C GLY A 189 37.42 -3.16 -15.08
N ASP A 190 36.88 -1.99 -15.32
CA ASP A 190 37.57 -0.93 -16.04
C ASP A 190 38.65 -0.30 -15.15
N ALA A 191 39.62 0.34 -15.77
CA ALA A 191 40.79 0.90 -15.08
C ALA A 191 40.45 1.68 -13.82
N ALA A 192 41.28 1.51 -12.82
CA ALA A 192 41.11 1.99 -11.46
C ALA A 192 40.55 3.41 -11.36
N VAL A 193 39.56 3.60 -10.49
CA VAL A 193 39.25 4.91 -9.94
C VAL A 193 40.54 5.56 -9.49
N ALA A 194 40.83 6.77 -9.98
CA ALA A 194 42.01 7.53 -9.57
C ALA A 194 42.12 7.53 -8.05
N GLN A 195 43.30 7.20 -7.53
CA GLN A 195 43.53 7.22 -6.08
C GLN A 195 43.11 8.61 -5.58
N ALA A 196 42.23 8.62 -4.58
CA ALA A 196 41.93 9.84 -3.85
C ALA A 196 43.24 10.43 -3.31
N GLU A 197 43.42 11.74 -3.40
CA GLU A 197 44.56 12.43 -2.80
C GLU A 197 44.63 12.05 -1.31
N ALA A 198 45.83 11.72 -0.85
CA ALA A 198 46.04 11.44 0.57
C ALA A 198 45.76 12.71 1.39
N PHE A 199 44.95 12.55 2.44
CA PHE A 199 44.73 13.62 3.43
C PHE A 199 46.02 13.92 4.18
#